data_7bd5e29932d302d2d452da262d3a1964
#
_entry.id   7bd5e29932d302d2d452da262d3a1964
#
_cell.length_a   1.000
_cell.length_b   1.000
_cell.length_c   1.000
_cell.angle_alpha   90.00
_cell.angle_beta   90.00
_cell.angle_gamma   90.00
#
_symmetry.space_group_name_H-M   'P 1'
#
loop_
_entity.id
_entity.type
_entity.pdbx_description
1 polymer ?
#
loop_
_entity_poly.entity_id
_entity_poly.type
_entity_poly.pdbx_seq_one_letter_code
_entity_poly.pdbx_strand_id
1 'polypeptide(L)'
;MDSTGYAKLEKNLIDIIREQQMKLGYCDEEVRLYYPLSSLNHFFGTDDSAEAMLDRLQSENQPDEFKEKLGAVEVTQHNGRFCFLIPKEGGRYVHENTTPDSFLGELIAYVGGHDCTMQGIFDLFRKHSKDVVIGNAMDDEFDYVVYFEHSDDDTSDTAGDEYYYCFKDGGCHIIYHRFLPEDY
;
A
#
# COMPACT_ATOMS: atom_id res chain seq x y z
N MET A 1 13.83 16.03 -13.69
CA MET A 1 13.16 15.44 -12.51
C MET A 1 12.29 14.30 -13.01
N ASP A 2 12.41 13.13 -12.39
CA ASP A 2 11.61 11.98 -12.77
C ASP A 2 10.22 12.07 -12.08
N SER A 3 9.30 12.81 -12.72
CA SER A 3 7.95 13.01 -12.16
C SER A 3 7.14 11.71 -12.10
N THR A 4 7.45 10.74 -12.94
CA THR A 4 6.73 9.46 -12.99
C THR A 4 7.02 8.59 -11.77
N GLY A 5 8.28 8.48 -11.36
CA GLY A 5 8.67 7.72 -10.17
C GLY A 5 8.08 8.31 -8.89
N TYR A 6 8.11 9.63 -8.75
CA TYR A 6 7.47 10.31 -7.63
C TYR A 6 5.94 10.15 -7.61
N ALA A 7 5.28 10.13 -8.78
CA ALA A 7 3.83 9.91 -8.84
C ALA A 7 3.44 8.50 -8.37
N LYS A 8 4.21 7.48 -8.73
CA LYS A 8 4.01 6.10 -8.23
C LYS A 8 4.24 6.00 -6.73
N LEU A 9 5.33 6.57 -6.23
CA LEU A 9 5.65 6.61 -4.81
C LEU A 9 4.57 7.35 -4.02
N GLU A 10 4.10 8.51 -4.50
CA GLU A 10 3.02 9.30 -3.89
C GLU A 10 1.73 8.47 -3.77
N LYS A 11 1.29 7.83 -4.88
CA LYS A 11 0.11 6.97 -4.90
C LYS A 11 0.23 5.88 -3.82
N ASN A 12 1.35 5.19 -3.77
CA ASN A 12 1.58 4.12 -2.81
C ASN A 12 1.60 4.62 -1.35
N LEU A 13 2.29 5.74 -1.06
CA LEU A 13 2.30 6.35 0.27
C LEU A 13 0.88 6.73 0.72
N ILE A 14 0.10 7.38 -0.15
CA ILE A 14 -1.29 7.75 0.13
C ILE A 14 -2.13 6.52 0.43
N ASP A 15 -2.01 5.45 -0.35
CA ASP A 15 -2.76 4.22 -0.16
C ASP A 15 -2.44 3.54 1.18
N ILE A 16 -1.16 3.48 1.56
CA ILE A 16 -0.75 2.88 2.84
C ILE A 16 -1.23 3.74 4.02
N ILE A 17 -1.08 5.06 3.94
CA ILE A 17 -1.57 5.97 4.99
C ILE A 17 -3.09 5.84 5.15
N ARG A 18 -3.83 5.81 4.03
CA ARG A 18 -5.28 5.61 4.04
C ARG A 18 -5.68 4.30 4.70
N GLU A 19 -5.05 3.19 4.33
CA GLU A 19 -5.29 1.89 4.96
C GLU A 19 -5.02 1.91 6.47
N GLN A 20 -3.91 2.53 6.88
CA GLN A 20 -3.59 2.68 8.30
C GLN A 20 -4.67 3.49 9.04
N GLN A 21 -5.15 4.58 8.45
CA GLN A 21 -6.22 5.39 9.03
C GLN A 21 -7.56 4.63 9.10
N MET A 22 -7.85 3.77 8.14
CA MET A 22 -9.04 2.91 8.17
C MET A 22 -8.96 1.84 9.27
N LYS A 23 -7.78 1.28 9.52
CA LYS A 23 -7.55 0.25 10.55
C LYS A 23 -7.52 0.80 11.97
N LEU A 24 -6.88 1.96 12.17
CA LEU A 24 -6.55 2.49 13.49
C LEU A 24 -7.30 3.79 13.84
N GLY A 25 -7.99 4.37 12.87
CA GLY A 25 -8.54 5.72 12.96
C GLY A 25 -7.50 6.80 12.59
N TYR A 26 -8.00 7.99 12.27
CA TYR A 26 -7.13 9.13 12.01
C TYR A 26 -6.49 9.64 13.31
N CYS A 27 -5.19 9.87 13.27
CA CYS A 27 -4.43 10.52 14.32
C CYS A 27 -3.63 11.68 13.73
N ASP A 28 -3.65 12.87 14.39
CA ASP A 28 -2.91 14.06 13.93
C ASP A 28 -1.44 13.98 14.36
N GLU A 29 -0.76 12.92 13.91
CA GLU A 29 0.64 12.61 14.21
C GLU A 29 1.43 12.37 12.93
N GLU A 30 2.74 12.29 13.05
CA GLU A 30 3.65 11.91 11.97
C GLU A 30 3.47 10.42 11.63
N VAL A 31 3.53 10.09 10.35
CA VAL A 31 3.47 8.70 9.87
C VAL A 31 4.86 8.23 9.46
N ARG A 32 5.24 7.02 9.87
CA ARG A 32 6.51 6.39 9.50
C ARG A 32 6.27 5.17 8.65
N LEU A 33 6.82 5.17 7.45
CA LEU A 33 6.75 4.06 6.51
C LEU A 33 8.15 3.60 6.13
N TYR A 34 8.30 2.30 5.85
CA TYR A 34 9.59 1.69 5.57
C TYR A 34 9.57 0.96 4.24
N TYR A 35 10.53 1.27 3.38
CA TYR A 35 10.69 0.66 2.07
C TYR A 35 12.07 0.00 1.93
N PRO A 36 12.17 -1.17 1.29
CA PRO A 36 13.44 -1.68 0.80
C PRO A 36 13.88 -0.89 -0.45
N LEU A 37 15.16 -0.95 -0.77
CA LEU A 37 15.72 -0.30 -1.96
C LEU A 37 15.09 -0.84 -3.26
N SER A 38 14.75 -2.13 -3.30
CA SER A 38 14.12 -2.78 -4.46
C SER A 38 12.82 -2.11 -4.86
N SER A 39 11.91 -1.89 -3.90
CA SER A 39 10.62 -1.24 -4.16
C SER A 39 10.80 0.21 -4.66
N LEU A 40 11.78 0.94 -4.08
CA LEU A 40 12.07 2.30 -4.53
C LEU A 40 12.63 2.31 -5.96
N ASN A 41 13.59 1.42 -6.26
CA ASN A 41 14.11 1.27 -7.62
C ASN A 41 13.00 0.92 -8.62
N HIS A 42 12.05 0.09 -8.21
CA HIS A 42 10.89 -0.22 -9.04
C HIS A 42 10.03 1.02 -9.33
N PHE A 43 9.66 1.83 -8.30
CA PHE A 43 8.88 3.05 -8.51
C PHE A 43 9.56 4.02 -9.48
N PHE A 44 10.87 4.17 -9.36
CA PHE A 44 11.66 5.08 -10.21
C PHE A 44 12.12 4.46 -11.53
N GLY A 45 11.95 3.14 -11.72
CA GLY A 45 12.43 2.43 -12.91
C GLY A 45 13.97 2.48 -13.04
N THR A 46 14.68 2.40 -11.92
CA THR A 46 16.14 2.54 -11.82
C THR A 46 16.78 1.34 -11.14
N ASP A 47 18.09 1.28 -11.16
CA ASP A 47 18.92 0.37 -10.38
C ASP A 47 19.94 1.19 -9.57
N ASP A 48 19.42 2.17 -8.85
CA ASP A 48 20.22 3.09 -8.05
C ASP A 48 20.81 2.38 -6.82
N SER A 49 22.00 2.80 -6.43
CA SER A 49 22.55 2.43 -5.13
C SER A 49 21.77 3.10 -3.99
N ALA A 50 21.90 2.60 -2.77
CA ALA A 50 21.23 3.19 -1.61
C ALA A 50 21.59 4.66 -1.39
N GLU A 51 22.84 5.06 -1.67
CA GLU A 51 23.28 6.46 -1.58
C GLU A 51 22.63 7.34 -2.65
N ALA A 52 22.58 6.88 -3.91
CA ALA A 52 21.97 7.61 -4.99
C ALA A 52 20.44 7.75 -4.79
N MET A 53 19.79 6.69 -4.32
CA MET A 53 18.36 6.73 -4.00
C MET A 53 18.10 7.68 -2.82
N LEU A 54 18.92 7.67 -1.78
CA LEU A 54 18.76 8.59 -0.66
C LEU A 54 18.92 10.04 -1.10
N ASP A 55 19.91 10.35 -1.94
CA ASP A 55 20.10 11.71 -2.50
C ASP A 55 18.89 12.15 -3.33
N ARG A 56 18.37 11.25 -4.18
CA ARG A 56 17.15 11.50 -4.96
C ARG A 56 15.95 11.86 -4.07
N LEU A 57 15.79 11.22 -2.94
CA LEU A 57 14.62 11.33 -2.05
C LEU A 57 14.73 12.48 -1.04
N GLN A 58 15.86 13.21 -0.98
CA GLN A 58 15.98 14.35 -0.08
C GLN A 58 14.90 15.42 -0.35
N SER A 59 14.49 16.11 0.69
CA SER A 59 13.35 17.05 0.64
C SER A 59 13.52 18.18 -0.38
N GLU A 60 14.75 18.62 -0.64
CA GLU A 60 15.06 19.62 -1.68
C GLU A 60 14.84 19.10 -3.10
N ASN A 61 14.91 17.78 -3.32
CA ASN A 61 14.74 17.14 -4.63
C ASN A 61 13.28 16.68 -4.87
N GLN A 62 12.42 16.74 -3.86
CA GLN A 62 11.02 16.34 -3.98
C GLN A 62 10.24 17.36 -4.81
N PRO A 63 9.35 16.91 -5.75
CA PRO A 63 8.48 17.78 -6.52
C PRO A 63 7.54 18.61 -5.63
N ASP A 64 7.20 19.81 -6.09
CA ASP A 64 6.28 20.68 -5.35
C ASP A 64 4.89 20.03 -5.17
N GLU A 65 4.37 19.35 -6.20
CA GLU A 65 3.09 18.64 -6.14
C GLU A 65 3.10 17.54 -5.04
N PHE A 66 4.21 16.82 -4.90
CA PHE A 66 4.39 15.82 -3.84
C PHE A 66 4.38 16.48 -2.45
N LYS A 67 5.09 17.61 -2.30
CA LYS A 67 5.14 18.37 -1.04
C LYS A 67 3.80 19.05 -0.69
N GLU A 68 3.02 19.46 -1.67
CA GLU A 68 1.68 20.03 -1.44
C GLU A 68 0.72 19.03 -0.81
N LYS A 69 0.87 17.74 -1.13
CA LYS A 69 0.01 16.66 -0.60
C LYS A 69 0.55 16.04 0.69
N LEU A 70 1.82 15.69 0.69
CA LEU A 70 2.42 14.90 1.78
C LEU A 70 3.29 15.73 2.72
N GLY A 71 3.50 17.02 2.42
CA GLY A 71 4.45 17.85 3.13
C GLY A 71 5.89 17.56 2.71
N ALA A 72 6.85 18.20 3.39
CA ALA A 72 8.27 17.91 3.21
C ALA A 72 8.59 16.58 3.93
N VAL A 73 8.60 15.49 3.17
CA VAL A 73 8.87 14.15 3.72
C VAL A 73 10.36 14.01 3.99
N GLU A 74 10.72 13.70 5.24
CA GLU A 74 12.09 13.40 5.60
C GLU A 74 12.37 11.91 5.31
N VAL A 75 13.50 11.64 4.63
CA VAL A 75 13.90 10.28 4.31
C VAL A 75 15.26 9.99 4.92
N THR A 76 15.33 8.91 5.69
CA THR A 76 16.57 8.39 6.26
C THR A 76 16.76 6.93 5.84
N GLN A 77 18.01 6.48 5.80
CA GLN A 77 18.35 5.10 5.46
C GLN A 77 19.05 4.44 6.64
N HIS A 78 18.56 3.27 7.05
CA HIS A 78 19.17 2.47 8.10
C HIS A 78 18.97 0.97 7.85
N ASN A 79 20.03 0.18 7.99
CA ASN A 79 20.00 -1.29 7.82
C ASN A 79 19.34 -1.77 6.51
N GLY A 80 19.63 -1.10 5.39
CA GLY A 80 19.11 -1.46 4.07
C GLY A 80 17.66 -1.08 3.82
N ARG A 81 17.01 -0.37 4.76
CA ARG A 81 15.66 0.16 4.61
C ARG A 81 15.65 1.69 4.64
N PHE A 82 14.72 2.26 3.91
CA PHE A 82 14.44 3.69 3.88
C PHE A 82 13.23 3.97 4.77
N CYS A 83 13.41 4.88 5.71
CA CYS A 83 12.35 5.36 6.58
C CYS A 83 11.85 6.71 6.05
N PHE A 84 10.59 6.76 5.67
CA PHE A 84 9.87 7.97 5.27
C PHE A 84 9.12 8.50 6.48
N LEU A 85 9.49 9.68 6.93
CA LEU A 85 8.79 10.41 7.98
C LEU A 85 7.87 11.45 7.29
N ILE A 86 6.60 11.10 7.21
CA ILE A 86 5.57 11.96 6.64
C ILE A 86 5.06 12.86 7.76
N PRO A 87 5.14 14.19 7.61
CA PRO A 87 4.64 15.11 8.61
C PRO A 87 3.11 14.98 8.77
N LYS A 88 2.59 15.43 9.89
CA LYS A 88 1.15 15.33 10.21
C LYS A 88 0.24 15.98 9.17
N GLU A 89 0.72 17.00 8.47
CA GLU A 89 0.01 17.67 7.37
C GLU A 89 -0.29 16.68 6.22
N GLY A 90 0.65 15.78 5.90
CA GLY A 90 0.44 14.73 4.90
C GLY A 90 -0.61 13.71 5.34
N GLY A 91 -0.56 13.26 6.59
CA GLY A 91 -1.60 12.39 7.15
C GLY A 91 -2.98 13.04 7.15
N ARG A 92 -3.05 14.34 7.47
CA ARG A 92 -4.27 15.14 7.41
C ARG A 92 -4.79 15.30 5.98
N TYR A 93 -3.90 15.58 5.02
CA TYR A 93 -4.28 15.68 3.61
C TYR A 93 -4.96 14.40 3.12
N VAL A 94 -4.38 13.23 3.44
CA VAL A 94 -4.97 11.93 3.08
C VAL A 94 -6.35 11.77 3.71
N HIS A 95 -6.50 12.08 5.00
CA HIS A 95 -7.78 11.99 5.70
C HIS A 95 -8.89 12.86 5.08
N GLU A 96 -8.56 14.09 4.70
CA GLU A 96 -9.53 15.09 4.23
C GLU A 96 -9.83 14.97 2.72
N ASN A 97 -8.87 14.46 1.92
CA ASN A 97 -8.93 14.52 0.45
C ASN A 97 -9.04 13.15 -0.23
N THR A 98 -9.01 12.05 0.53
CA THR A 98 -9.17 10.72 -0.08
C THR A 98 -10.47 10.07 0.38
N THR A 99 -11.16 9.44 -0.57
CA THR A 99 -12.35 8.62 -0.24
C THR A 99 -11.87 7.23 0.16
N PRO A 100 -12.37 6.66 1.27
CA PRO A 100 -12.11 5.27 1.59
C PRO A 100 -12.55 4.36 0.45
N ASP A 101 -11.70 3.42 0.09
CA ASP A 101 -12.03 2.35 -0.84
C ASP A 101 -13.10 1.45 -0.21
N SER A 102 -14.20 1.20 -0.92
CA SER A 102 -15.33 0.42 -0.38
C SER A 102 -14.93 -1.03 -0.11
N PHE A 103 -14.18 -1.65 -1.03
CA PHE A 103 -13.68 -3.02 -0.88
C PHE A 103 -12.72 -3.12 0.30
N LEU A 104 -11.70 -2.27 0.37
CA LEU A 104 -10.71 -2.29 1.45
C LEU A 104 -11.37 -2.05 2.81
N GLY A 105 -12.37 -1.17 2.89
CA GLY A 105 -13.15 -0.93 4.09
C GLY A 105 -13.92 -2.16 4.55
N GLU A 106 -14.59 -2.85 3.64
CA GLU A 106 -15.30 -4.10 3.94
C GLU A 106 -14.31 -5.21 4.36
N LEU A 107 -13.17 -5.32 3.68
CA LEU A 107 -12.13 -6.30 4.04
C LEU A 107 -11.59 -6.06 5.45
N ILE A 108 -11.22 -4.82 5.78
CA ILE A 108 -10.72 -4.46 7.12
C ILE A 108 -11.76 -4.79 8.19
N ALA A 109 -13.02 -4.40 7.96
CA ALA A 109 -14.11 -4.67 8.90
C ALA A 109 -14.36 -6.18 9.07
N TYR A 110 -14.30 -6.96 7.97
CA TYR A 110 -14.51 -8.40 8.01
C TYR A 110 -13.38 -9.13 8.72
N VAL A 111 -12.11 -8.81 8.38
CA VAL A 111 -10.92 -9.42 9.01
C VAL A 111 -10.84 -9.06 10.51
N GLY A 112 -11.27 -7.86 10.90
CA GLY A 112 -11.35 -7.46 12.30
C GLY A 112 -12.52 -8.08 13.09
N GLY A 113 -13.43 -8.79 12.42
CA GLY A 113 -14.59 -9.45 13.04
C GLY A 113 -14.24 -10.79 13.68
N HIS A 114 -15.11 -11.24 14.63
CA HIS A 114 -14.92 -12.51 15.33
C HIS A 114 -15.25 -13.75 14.46
N ASP A 115 -16.06 -13.59 13.43
CA ASP A 115 -16.54 -14.68 12.57
C ASP A 115 -15.81 -14.71 11.21
N CYS A 116 -14.60 -14.15 11.15
CA CYS A 116 -13.80 -14.12 9.93
C CYS A 116 -13.34 -15.53 9.56
N THR A 117 -13.54 -15.90 8.29
CA THR A 117 -13.08 -17.16 7.71
C THR A 117 -12.43 -16.89 6.36
N MET A 118 -11.50 -17.74 5.92
CA MET A 118 -10.91 -17.63 4.60
C MET A 118 -11.98 -17.74 3.48
N GLN A 119 -12.97 -18.62 3.64
CA GLN A 119 -14.05 -18.72 2.65
C GLN A 119 -14.83 -17.40 2.54
N GLY A 120 -15.14 -16.75 3.65
CA GLY A 120 -15.84 -15.45 3.63
C GLY A 120 -14.99 -14.34 3.01
N ILE A 121 -13.65 -14.38 3.19
CA ILE A 121 -12.74 -13.47 2.49
C ILE A 121 -12.83 -13.71 0.98
N PHE A 122 -12.75 -14.96 0.51
CA PHE A 122 -12.87 -15.28 -0.92
C PHE A 122 -14.22 -14.81 -1.50
N ASP A 123 -15.30 -14.97 -0.75
CA ASP A 123 -16.63 -14.53 -1.17
C ASP A 123 -16.74 -13.00 -1.20
N LEU A 124 -16.04 -12.31 -0.29
CA LEU A 124 -15.94 -10.85 -0.30
C LEU A 124 -15.23 -10.35 -1.57
N PHE A 125 -14.09 -10.94 -1.94
CA PHE A 125 -13.41 -10.58 -3.19
C PHE A 125 -14.32 -10.80 -4.40
N ARG A 126 -15.00 -11.96 -4.49
CA ARG A 126 -15.93 -12.29 -5.59
C ARG A 126 -17.17 -11.39 -5.66
N LYS A 127 -17.56 -10.79 -4.53
CA LYS A 127 -18.64 -9.80 -4.48
C LYS A 127 -18.28 -8.53 -5.25
N HIS A 128 -17.00 -8.11 -5.16
CA HIS A 128 -16.52 -6.85 -5.74
C HIS A 128 -16.01 -7.00 -7.18
N SER A 129 -15.53 -8.18 -7.58
CA SER A 129 -15.12 -8.43 -8.97
C SER A 129 -15.44 -9.87 -9.38
N LYS A 130 -15.67 -10.07 -10.68
CA LYS A 130 -15.81 -11.41 -11.28
C LYS A 130 -14.46 -12.06 -11.52
N ASP A 131 -13.45 -11.23 -11.74
CA ASP A 131 -12.11 -11.63 -12.15
C ASP A 131 -11.18 -11.64 -10.94
N VAL A 132 -11.36 -12.66 -10.08
CA VAL A 132 -10.60 -12.87 -8.85
C VAL A 132 -9.74 -14.10 -8.99
N VAL A 133 -8.46 -13.96 -8.74
CA VAL A 133 -7.51 -15.09 -8.65
C VAL A 133 -7.28 -15.42 -7.19
N ILE A 134 -7.41 -16.71 -6.86
CA ILE A 134 -7.17 -17.25 -5.53
C ILE A 134 -6.17 -18.40 -5.69
N GLY A 135 -5.06 -18.31 -5.00
CA GLY A 135 -3.98 -19.32 -5.03
C GLY A 135 -3.38 -19.57 -3.66
N ASN A 136 -2.50 -20.56 -3.60
CA ASN A 136 -1.62 -20.73 -2.43
C ASN A 136 -0.50 -19.68 -2.52
N ALA A 137 -0.08 -19.15 -1.37
CA ALA A 137 1.09 -18.29 -1.32
C ALA A 137 2.35 -19.05 -1.75
N MET A 138 3.32 -18.32 -2.31
CA MET A 138 4.58 -18.92 -2.78
C MET A 138 5.61 -19.08 -1.66
N ASP A 139 5.38 -18.46 -0.51
CA ASP A 139 6.27 -18.50 0.65
C ASP A 139 5.62 -19.26 1.82
N ASP A 140 6.41 -19.53 2.86
CA ASP A 140 5.95 -20.22 4.07
C ASP A 140 5.30 -19.25 5.10
N GLU A 141 5.32 -17.95 4.84
CA GLU A 141 4.78 -16.94 5.76
C GLU A 141 3.26 -16.83 5.65
N PHE A 142 2.73 -16.98 4.42
CA PHE A 142 1.31 -16.89 4.12
C PHE A 142 0.76 -18.21 3.57
N ASP A 143 -0.55 -18.42 3.73
CA ASP A 143 -1.22 -19.63 3.23
C ASP A 143 -1.86 -19.37 1.86
N TYR A 144 -2.40 -18.18 1.64
CA TYR A 144 -3.14 -17.84 0.43
C TYR A 144 -2.70 -16.49 -0.14
N VAL A 145 -2.77 -16.39 -1.47
CA VAL A 145 -2.72 -15.12 -2.20
C VAL A 145 -4.02 -14.92 -2.95
N VAL A 146 -4.57 -13.70 -2.88
CA VAL A 146 -5.79 -13.31 -3.58
C VAL A 146 -5.56 -11.96 -4.23
N TYR A 147 -5.94 -11.80 -5.49
CA TYR A 147 -5.85 -10.52 -6.19
C TYR A 147 -6.93 -10.40 -7.27
N PHE A 148 -7.18 -9.17 -7.71
CA PHE A 148 -8.05 -8.87 -8.83
C PHE A 148 -7.25 -8.92 -10.13
N GLU A 149 -7.78 -9.64 -11.14
CA GLU A 149 -7.25 -9.62 -12.49
C GLU A 149 -8.01 -8.57 -13.28
N HIS A 150 -7.36 -7.45 -13.56
CA HIS A 150 -8.00 -6.32 -14.27
C HIS A 150 -7.75 -6.39 -15.75
N SER A 151 -8.75 -5.97 -16.54
CA SER A 151 -8.62 -5.66 -17.96
C SER A 151 -8.67 -4.15 -18.18
N ASP A 152 -8.21 -3.70 -19.33
CA ASP A 152 -8.23 -2.26 -19.69
C ASP A 152 -9.64 -1.63 -19.65
N ASP A 153 -10.69 -2.47 -19.76
CA ASP A 153 -12.09 -2.07 -19.73
C ASP A 153 -12.76 -2.28 -18.36
N ASP A 154 -11.99 -2.60 -17.31
CA ASP A 154 -12.55 -2.86 -15.98
C ASP A 154 -13.15 -1.59 -15.37
N THR A 155 -14.45 -1.64 -15.08
CA THR A 155 -15.24 -0.56 -14.46
C THR A 155 -15.71 -0.92 -13.05
N SER A 156 -15.19 -2.01 -12.47
CA SER A 156 -15.52 -2.41 -11.10
C SER A 156 -15.04 -1.38 -10.08
N ASP A 157 -15.55 -1.45 -8.86
CA ASP A 157 -15.11 -0.59 -7.76
C ASP A 157 -13.70 -0.94 -7.26
N THR A 158 -13.13 -2.05 -7.75
CA THR A 158 -11.75 -2.48 -7.50
C THR A 158 -10.80 -2.10 -8.63
N ALA A 159 -11.28 -1.45 -9.70
CA ALA A 159 -10.44 -1.02 -10.82
C ALA A 159 -9.27 -0.15 -10.33
N GLY A 160 -8.05 -0.57 -10.63
CA GLY A 160 -6.83 0.08 -10.16
C GLY A 160 -6.32 -0.38 -8.78
N ASP A 161 -6.96 -1.38 -8.18
CA ASP A 161 -6.38 -2.14 -7.05
C ASP A 161 -5.38 -3.15 -7.61
N GLU A 162 -4.11 -2.82 -7.58
CA GLU A 162 -3.01 -3.61 -8.16
C GLU A 162 -2.34 -4.52 -7.12
N TYR A 163 -2.91 -4.64 -5.89
CA TYR A 163 -2.25 -5.36 -4.81
C TYR A 163 -2.53 -6.86 -4.84
N TYR A 164 -1.51 -7.63 -4.45
CA TYR A 164 -1.64 -9.02 -4.03
C TYR A 164 -1.88 -9.07 -2.53
N TYR A 165 -2.99 -9.64 -2.13
CA TYR A 165 -3.40 -9.81 -0.74
C TYR A 165 -2.98 -11.19 -0.26
N CYS A 166 -1.97 -11.25 0.60
CA CYS A 166 -1.45 -12.49 1.16
C CYS A 166 -2.03 -12.70 2.55
N PHE A 167 -2.67 -13.84 2.77
CA PHE A 167 -3.40 -14.17 3.99
C PHE A 167 -2.72 -15.31 4.75
N LYS A 168 -2.65 -15.15 6.08
CA LYS A 168 -2.28 -16.21 7.04
C LYS A 168 -3.48 -16.56 7.89
N ASP A 169 -3.90 -17.84 7.83
CA ASP A 169 -4.95 -18.37 8.70
C ASP A 169 -4.35 -18.92 10.00
N GLY A 170 -4.44 -18.14 11.07
CA GLY A 170 -3.99 -18.53 12.42
C GLY A 170 -5.03 -19.35 13.19
N GLY A 171 -6.12 -19.77 12.57
CA GLY A 171 -7.20 -20.57 13.18
C GLY A 171 -8.20 -19.73 13.98
N CYS A 172 -7.75 -18.84 14.86
CA CYS A 172 -8.62 -17.94 15.63
C CYS A 172 -8.57 -16.48 15.15
N HIS A 173 -7.68 -16.17 14.26
CA HIS A 173 -7.57 -14.85 13.62
C HIS A 173 -6.92 -15.01 12.26
N ILE A 174 -7.29 -14.17 11.33
CA ILE A 174 -6.68 -14.07 10.02
C ILE A 174 -5.95 -12.73 9.96
N ILE A 175 -4.72 -12.76 9.48
CA ILE A 175 -3.95 -11.56 9.17
C ILE A 175 -3.73 -11.49 7.67
N TYR A 176 -3.57 -10.29 7.14
CA TYR A 176 -3.20 -10.10 5.75
C TYR A 176 -2.13 -9.04 5.58
N HIS A 177 -1.40 -9.15 4.49
CA HIS A 177 -0.47 -8.17 4.00
C HIS A 177 -0.74 -7.92 2.52
N ARG A 178 -0.56 -6.66 2.09
CA ARG A 178 -0.67 -6.28 0.68
C ARG A 178 0.72 -6.07 0.11
N PHE A 179 0.99 -6.72 -1.00
CA PHE A 179 2.21 -6.53 -1.79
C PHE A 179 1.85 -5.92 -3.14
N LEU A 180 2.74 -5.09 -3.67
CA LEU A 180 2.73 -4.83 -5.10
C LEU A 180 3.16 -6.10 -5.84
N PRO A 181 2.67 -6.37 -7.07
CA PRO A 181 2.99 -7.60 -7.80
C PRO A 181 4.50 -7.85 -7.95
N GLU A 182 5.28 -6.81 -8.08
CA GLU A 182 6.73 -6.85 -8.20
C GLU A 182 7.49 -7.13 -6.90
N ASP A 183 6.84 -6.98 -5.78
CA ASP A 183 7.41 -7.24 -4.44
C ASP A 183 6.98 -8.62 -3.89
N TYR A 184 6.11 -9.32 -4.61
CA TYR A 184 5.61 -10.66 -4.35
C TYR A 184 6.28 -11.67 -5.28
#